data_5172b049df4abfe458dccc81269a47df
#
_entry.id   5172b049df4abfe458dccc81269a47df
#
_cell.length_a   1.000
_cell.length_b   1.000
_cell.length_c   1.000
_cell.angle_alpha   90.00
_cell.angle_beta   90.00
_cell.angle_gamma   90.00
#
_symmetry.space_group_name_H-M   'P 1'
#
loop_
_entity.id
_entity.type
_entity.pdbx_description
1 polymer ?
#
loop_
_entity_poly.entity_id
_entity_poly.type
_entity_poly.pdbx_seq_one_letter_code
_entity_poly.pdbx_strand_id
1 'polypeptide(L)'
;MFGSKRYNYESFSGQDLLKHAARTGFGSGPKPGEAAPDFELRTLYGEKVRLSDFKGEKNVVLAFGSATCPFTAASIRGLNELHEDYEDYDDVQFLFVYVREAHPGEKIPAHQSESDKRDAAELFREEEDVELTILVDDLDGRVHRKYGKMPNPTYVIDKSGRVAFRSLWTRASVIAEAMEELRNAQQSRDEEHVIVRGGETRAMPMTYAILNSHRALERGGVKAIREFREGLGRPGKIAHSAGRYVGPMVLNPGKTMAIAGLTAAVISGGLYVGWRLRKARLNRSQDPYHFGRHAEVGENDYAVGI
;
A
#
# COMPACT_ATOMS: atom_id res chain seq x y z
N MET A 1 -26.11 -14.29 -26.39
CA MET A 1 -24.78 -14.30 -25.70
C MET A 1 -24.82 -13.27 -24.57
N PHE A 2 -25.01 -13.69 -23.35
CA PHE A 2 -24.92 -12.82 -22.22
C PHE A 2 -23.42 -12.54 -21.99
N GLY A 3 -22.97 -11.32 -22.31
CA GLY A 3 -21.58 -10.91 -22.15
C GLY A 3 -21.12 -11.15 -20.72
N SER A 4 -20.15 -12.03 -20.52
CA SER A 4 -19.42 -12.09 -19.27
C SER A 4 -18.85 -10.69 -19.02
N LYS A 5 -19.19 -10.06 -17.89
CA LYS A 5 -18.56 -8.80 -17.50
C LYS A 5 -17.05 -8.99 -17.64
N ARG A 6 -16.43 -8.14 -18.44
CA ARG A 6 -14.99 -8.17 -18.71
C ARG A 6 -14.24 -8.35 -17.39
N TYR A 7 -13.24 -9.22 -17.33
CA TYR A 7 -12.45 -9.45 -16.12
C TYR A 7 -11.75 -8.15 -15.68
N ASN A 8 -11.11 -7.47 -16.61
CA ASN A 8 -10.53 -6.13 -16.41
C ASN A 8 -11.65 -5.10 -16.61
N TYR A 9 -12.17 -4.57 -15.51
CA TYR A 9 -13.20 -3.52 -15.57
C TYR A 9 -12.54 -2.14 -15.62
N GLU A 10 -13.19 -1.22 -16.34
CA GLU A 10 -12.67 0.14 -16.56
C GLU A 10 -13.00 1.11 -15.41
N SER A 11 -13.94 0.75 -14.56
CA SER A 11 -14.45 1.60 -13.49
C SER A 11 -14.72 0.82 -12.23
N PHE A 12 -14.30 1.36 -11.08
CA PHE A 12 -14.62 0.80 -9.78
C PHE A 12 -16.09 1.07 -9.43
N SER A 13 -16.78 0.03 -8.99
CA SER A 13 -18.13 0.14 -8.44
C SER A 13 -18.19 -0.50 -7.05
N GLY A 14 -18.37 0.33 -6.02
CA GLY A 14 -18.59 -0.15 -4.65
C GLY A 14 -19.81 -1.06 -4.54
N GLN A 15 -20.85 -0.82 -5.35
CA GLN A 15 -22.04 -1.68 -5.41
C GLN A 15 -21.72 -3.06 -6.02
N ASP A 16 -20.86 -3.12 -7.04
CA ASP A 16 -20.45 -4.38 -7.64
C ASP A 16 -19.58 -5.19 -6.69
N LEU A 17 -18.73 -4.53 -5.90
CA LEU A 17 -17.97 -5.17 -4.84
C LEU A 17 -18.91 -5.79 -3.78
N LEU A 18 -19.86 -5.03 -3.28
CA LEU A 18 -20.85 -5.50 -2.30
C LEU A 18 -21.73 -6.64 -2.86
N LYS A 19 -22.20 -6.51 -4.10
CA LYS A 19 -22.96 -7.58 -4.77
C LYS A 19 -22.13 -8.84 -4.98
N HIS A 20 -20.86 -8.69 -5.33
CA HIS A 20 -19.95 -9.83 -5.48
C HIS A 20 -19.73 -10.51 -4.12
N ALA A 21 -19.43 -9.74 -3.10
CA ALA A 21 -19.28 -10.22 -1.75
C ALA A 21 -20.52 -10.95 -1.22
N ALA A 22 -21.71 -10.39 -1.44
CA ALA A 22 -22.98 -11.01 -1.05
C ALA A 22 -23.27 -12.31 -1.82
N ARG A 23 -22.94 -12.37 -3.12
CA ARG A 23 -23.17 -13.56 -3.98
C ARG A 23 -22.21 -14.71 -3.67
N THR A 24 -20.96 -14.41 -3.37
CA THR A 24 -19.91 -15.42 -3.17
C THR A 24 -19.70 -15.73 -1.69
N GLY A 25 -20.35 -14.98 -0.79
CA GLY A 25 -20.14 -15.08 0.65
C GLY A 25 -18.69 -14.88 1.06
N PHE A 26 -17.91 -14.11 0.27
CA PHE A 26 -16.45 -14.02 0.40
C PHE A 26 -15.72 -15.38 0.36
N GLY A 27 -16.36 -16.44 -0.15
CA GLY A 27 -15.92 -17.82 0.03
C GLY A 27 -15.61 -18.59 -1.24
N SER A 28 -15.56 -17.94 -2.42
CA SER A 28 -15.08 -18.58 -3.64
C SER A 28 -13.57 -18.79 -3.60
N GLY A 29 -13.09 -19.87 -4.22
CA GLY A 29 -11.71 -20.32 -4.19
C GLY A 29 -11.53 -21.56 -3.31
N PRO A 30 -10.36 -22.21 -3.36
CA PRO A 30 -10.10 -23.44 -2.62
C PRO A 30 -10.17 -23.19 -1.12
N LYS A 31 -10.74 -24.15 -0.41
CA LYS A 31 -10.86 -24.12 1.05
C LYS A 31 -9.70 -24.87 1.69
N PRO A 32 -9.41 -24.62 2.98
CA PRO A 32 -8.48 -25.45 3.73
C PRO A 32 -8.79 -26.95 3.60
N GLY A 33 -7.78 -27.74 3.33
CA GLY A 33 -7.86 -29.19 3.04
C GLY A 33 -8.11 -29.52 1.56
N GLU A 34 -8.57 -28.59 0.73
CA GLU A 34 -8.73 -28.83 -0.71
C GLU A 34 -7.40 -28.70 -1.44
N ALA A 35 -7.27 -29.40 -2.57
CA ALA A 35 -6.10 -29.24 -3.44
C ALA A 35 -6.04 -27.80 -3.98
N ALA A 36 -4.88 -27.18 -3.89
CA ALA A 36 -4.62 -25.89 -4.50
C ALA A 36 -4.68 -26.04 -6.03
N PRO A 37 -5.47 -25.21 -6.76
CA PRO A 37 -5.55 -25.28 -8.21
C PRO A 37 -4.20 -25.01 -8.87
N ASP A 38 -3.67 -25.98 -9.59
CA ASP A 38 -2.38 -25.84 -10.27
C ASP A 38 -2.44 -24.78 -11.38
N PHE A 39 -1.29 -24.13 -11.58
CA PHE A 39 -1.08 -23.11 -12.63
C PHE A 39 0.37 -23.08 -13.11
N GLU A 40 0.57 -22.56 -14.31
CA GLU A 40 1.86 -22.13 -14.82
C GLU A 40 1.74 -20.65 -15.18
N LEU A 41 2.53 -19.79 -14.57
CA LEU A 41 2.62 -18.35 -14.84
C LEU A 41 4.06 -17.96 -15.14
N ARG A 42 4.24 -16.74 -15.67
CA ARG A 42 5.58 -16.17 -15.87
C ARG A 42 5.87 -15.12 -14.81
N THR A 43 7.14 -15.07 -14.41
CA THR A 43 7.67 -13.94 -13.62
C THR A 43 7.73 -12.68 -14.47
N LEU A 44 7.99 -11.53 -13.87
CA LEU A 44 8.28 -10.28 -14.58
C LEU A 44 9.43 -10.45 -15.60
N TYR A 45 10.38 -11.33 -15.31
CA TYR A 45 11.55 -11.60 -16.16
C TYR A 45 11.32 -12.69 -17.21
N GLY A 46 10.09 -13.23 -17.28
CA GLY A 46 9.69 -14.21 -18.29
C GLY A 46 9.94 -15.66 -17.92
N GLU A 47 10.52 -15.94 -16.77
CA GLU A 47 10.72 -17.32 -16.27
C GLU A 47 9.38 -17.97 -15.98
N LYS A 48 9.28 -19.26 -16.26
CA LYS A 48 8.08 -20.03 -15.97
C LYS A 48 8.14 -20.59 -14.56
N VAL A 49 7.04 -20.41 -13.82
CA VAL A 49 6.84 -20.97 -12.49
C VAL A 49 5.54 -21.74 -12.49
N ARG A 50 5.59 -23.00 -12.06
CA ARG A 50 4.43 -23.87 -11.89
C ARG A 50 4.25 -24.19 -10.42
N LEU A 51 3.02 -24.08 -9.92
CA LEU A 51 2.75 -24.33 -8.49
C LEU A 51 3.09 -25.78 -8.10
N SER A 52 2.79 -26.75 -8.96
CA SER A 52 3.09 -28.16 -8.70
C SER A 52 4.59 -28.50 -8.62
N ASP A 53 5.48 -27.60 -9.09
CA ASP A 53 6.94 -27.81 -8.98
C ASP A 53 7.43 -27.74 -7.52
N PHE A 54 6.66 -27.11 -6.63
CA PHE A 54 6.98 -27.03 -5.20
C PHE A 54 6.43 -28.20 -4.38
N LYS A 55 5.61 -29.07 -4.99
CA LYS A 55 4.97 -30.17 -4.29
C LYS A 55 5.99 -31.20 -3.83
N GLY A 56 5.89 -31.62 -2.58
CA GLY A 56 6.84 -32.53 -1.94
C GLY A 56 8.06 -31.82 -1.34
N GLU A 57 8.33 -30.57 -1.76
CA GLU A 57 9.56 -29.86 -1.37
C GLU A 57 9.24 -28.64 -0.47
N LYS A 58 8.34 -27.75 -0.91
CA LYS A 58 8.14 -26.45 -0.27
C LYS A 58 6.70 -26.19 0.13
N ASN A 59 6.52 -25.52 1.26
CA ASN A 59 5.31 -24.79 1.58
C ASN A 59 5.28 -23.50 0.76
N VAL A 60 4.11 -23.10 0.24
CA VAL A 60 3.98 -21.92 -0.61
C VAL A 60 3.07 -20.89 0.03
N VAL A 61 3.57 -19.67 0.23
CA VAL A 61 2.75 -18.49 0.54
C VAL A 61 2.40 -17.83 -0.78
N LEU A 62 1.14 -17.94 -1.20
CA LEU A 62 0.62 -17.43 -2.47
C LEU A 62 -0.29 -16.23 -2.24
N ALA A 63 0.25 -15.02 -2.40
CA ALA A 63 -0.48 -13.77 -2.27
C ALA A 63 -0.97 -13.24 -3.63
N PHE A 64 -2.07 -12.48 -3.61
CA PHE A 64 -2.65 -11.86 -4.81
C PHE A 64 -2.83 -10.36 -4.59
N GLY A 65 -2.71 -9.56 -5.65
CA GLY A 65 -2.93 -8.13 -5.55
C GLY A 65 -2.69 -7.35 -6.83
N SER A 66 -2.82 -6.02 -6.73
CA SER A 66 -2.55 -5.09 -7.83
C SER A 66 -2.13 -3.72 -7.29
N ALA A 67 -1.52 -2.90 -8.14
CA ALA A 67 -0.96 -1.59 -7.78
C ALA A 67 -1.99 -0.62 -7.19
N THR A 68 -3.22 -0.64 -7.70
CA THR A 68 -4.28 0.30 -7.29
C THR A 68 -5.17 -0.23 -6.16
N CYS A 69 -4.81 -1.36 -5.53
CA CYS A 69 -5.57 -1.92 -4.42
C CYS A 69 -5.06 -1.40 -3.06
N PRO A 70 -5.88 -0.68 -2.27
CA PRO A 70 -5.47 -0.20 -0.95
C PRO A 70 -5.08 -1.32 0.03
N PHE A 71 -5.70 -2.49 -0.08
CA PHE A 71 -5.36 -3.64 0.75
C PHE A 71 -4.01 -4.24 0.36
N THR A 72 -3.69 -4.26 -0.94
CA THR A 72 -2.37 -4.68 -1.43
C THR A 72 -1.29 -3.74 -0.92
N ALA A 73 -1.43 -2.44 -1.12
CA ALA A 73 -0.49 -1.44 -0.63
C ALA A 73 -0.29 -1.51 0.91
N ALA A 74 -1.34 -1.91 1.64
CA ALA A 74 -1.28 -2.10 3.09
C ALA A 74 -0.51 -3.36 3.51
N SER A 75 -0.48 -4.40 2.66
CA SER A 75 0.06 -5.71 3.03
C SER A 75 1.51 -5.94 2.61
N ILE A 76 2.03 -5.23 1.60
CA ILE A 76 3.34 -5.52 0.99
C ILE A 76 4.47 -5.43 2.00
N ARG A 77 4.57 -4.35 2.76
CA ARG A 77 5.63 -4.20 3.75
C ARG A 77 5.70 -5.38 4.71
N GLY A 78 4.57 -5.78 5.27
CA GLY A 78 4.55 -6.92 6.20
C GLY A 78 4.78 -8.26 5.51
N LEU A 79 4.46 -8.40 4.21
CA LEU A 79 4.81 -9.58 3.43
C LEU A 79 6.31 -9.64 3.10
N ASN A 80 6.96 -8.51 2.84
CA ASN A 80 8.41 -8.44 2.67
C ASN A 80 9.13 -8.81 3.98
N GLU A 81 8.73 -8.18 5.11
CA GLU A 81 9.26 -8.52 6.44
C GLU A 81 9.10 -10.03 6.73
N LEU A 82 7.94 -10.60 6.40
CA LEU A 82 7.71 -12.03 6.56
C LEU A 82 8.53 -12.88 5.58
N HIS A 83 8.74 -12.42 4.35
CA HIS A 83 9.60 -13.10 3.38
C HIS A 83 11.05 -13.14 3.86
N GLU A 84 11.58 -12.02 4.36
CA GLU A 84 12.91 -11.90 4.96
C GLU A 84 13.08 -12.87 6.15
N ASP A 85 12.08 -12.98 7.02
CA ASP A 85 12.08 -13.94 8.15
C ASP A 85 12.22 -15.41 7.71
N TYR A 86 11.86 -15.73 6.46
CA TYR A 86 11.91 -17.07 5.89
C TYR A 86 12.96 -17.25 4.78
N GLU A 87 13.84 -16.26 4.56
CA GLU A 87 14.85 -16.32 3.47
C GLU A 87 15.82 -17.51 3.63
N ASP A 88 16.20 -17.83 4.87
CA ASP A 88 17.11 -18.93 5.18
C ASP A 88 16.43 -20.33 5.15
N TYR A 89 15.14 -20.40 4.83
CA TYR A 89 14.42 -21.67 4.83
C TYR A 89 14.18 -22.21 3.41
N ASP A 90 14.92 -23.24 3.04
CA ASP A 90 14.82 -23.88 1.72
C ASP A 90 13.45 -24.52 1.45
N ASP A 91 12.65 -24.75 2.49
CA ASP A 91 11.36 -25.44 2.43
C ASP A 91 10.14 -24.48 2.36
N VAL A 92 10.37 -23.19 2.10
CA VAL A 92 9.32 -22.17 1.95
C VAL A 92 9.52 -21.37 0.67
N GLN A 93 8.42 -21.05 -0.01
CA GLN A 93 8.41 -20.20 -1.20
C GLN A 93 7.34 -19.12 -1.06
N PHE A 94 7.71 -17.85 -1.31
CA PHE A 94 6.78 -16.74 -1.40
C PHE A 94 6.55 -16.38 -2.87
N LEU A 95 5.27 -16.34 -3.26
CA LEU A 95 4.82 -15.97 -4.60
C LEU A 95 3.75 -14.88 -4.50
N PHE A 96 3.85 -13.88 -5.36
CA PHE A 96 2.84 -12.83 -5.50
C PHE A 96 2.26 -12.87 -6.90
N VAL A 97 0.96 -13.12 -7.04
CA VAL A 97 0.26 -13.14 -8.34
C VAL A 97 -0.33 -11.76 -8.60
N TYR A 98 0.22 -11.05 -9.58
CA TYR A 98 -0.32 -9.77 -10.03
C TYR A 98 -1.58 -9.99 -10.87
N VAL A 99 -2.68 -9.37 -10.42
CA VAL A 99 -3.99 -9.57 -11.01
C VAL A 99 -4.53 -8.29 -11.66
N ARG A 100 -5.84 -8.21 -11.95
CA ARG A 100 -6.46 -6.99 -12.48
C ARG A 100 -6.42 -5.86 -11.47
N GLU A 101 -6.45 -4.62 -11.96
CA GLU A 101 -6.52 -3.44 -11.11
C GLU A 101 -7.83 -3.39 -10.30
N ALA A 102 -7.70 -3.03 -9.01
CA ALA A 102 -8.86 -2.85 -8.14
C ALA A 102 -9.54 -1.49 -8.37
N HIS A 103 -8.75 -0.44 -8.64
CA HIS A 103 -9.21 0.91 -8.92
C HIS A 103 -8.51 1.48 -10.15
N PRO A 104 -8.84 0.98 -11.37
CA PRO A 104 -8.22 1.46 -12.59
C PRO A 104 -8.56 2.93 -12.85
N GLY A 105 -7.59 3.68 -13.35
CA GLY A 105 -7.76 5.10 -13.65
C GLY A 105 -7.03 5.52 -14.91
N GLU A 106 -6.64 6.79 -15.01
CA GLU A 106 -5.94 7.29 -16.17
C GLU A 106 -4.43 7.01 -16.17
N LYS A 107 -3.82 6.78 -14.99
CA LYS A 107 -2.40 6.44 -14.87
C LYS A 107 -2.15 4.94 -15.02
N ILE A 108 -2.95 4.14 -14.32
CA ILE A 108 -2.95 2.68 -14.48
C ILE A 108 -4.36 2.28 -14.91
N PRO A 109 -4.62 2.15 -16.21
CA PRO A 109 -5.93 1.78 -16.73
C PRO A 109 -6.22 0.29 -16.57
N ALA A 110 -7.44 -0.11 -16.87
CA ALA A 110 -7.77 -1.52 -17.04
C ALA A 110 -6.89 -2.11 -18.16
N HIS A 111 -6.21 -3.21 -17.85
CA HIS A 111 -5.28 -3.85 -18.77
C HIS A 111 -5.98 -4.30 -20.07
N GLN A 112 -5.43 -3.94 -21.22
CA GLN A 112 -5.91 -4.32 -22.55
C GLN A 112 -5.02 -5.38 -23.19
N SER A 113 -3.77 -5.51 -22.72
CA SER A 113 -2.78 -6.46 -23.19
C SER A 113 -1.99 -7.07 -22.03
N GLU A 114 -1.30 -8.18 -22.31
CA GLU A 114 -0.35 -8.80 -21.38
C GLU A 114 0.84 -7.86 -21.08
N SER A 115 1.21 -7.00 -22.03
CA SER A 115 2.24 -5.98 -21.83
C SER A 115 1.80 -4.94 -20.80
N ASP A 116 0.60 -4.35 -20.97
CA ASP A 116 0.07 -3.35 -20.02
C ASP A 116 0.07 -3.91 -18.59
N LYS A 117 -0.29 -5.18 -18.45
CA LYS A 117 -0.35 -5.84 -17.15
C LYS A 117 1.03 -6.06 -16.55
N ARG A 118 2.01 -6.41 -17.38
CA ARG A 118 3.40 -6.57 -16.96
C ARG A 118 4.01 -5.23 -16.55
N ASP A 119 3.81 -4.19 -17.35
CA ASP A 119 4.32 -2.84 -17.08
C ASP A 119 3.75 -2.30 -15.76
N ALA A 120 2.45 -2.53 -15.51
CA ALA A 120 1.82 -2.16 -14.24
C ALA A 120 2.35 -2.98 -13.05
N ALA A 121 2.67 -4.26 -13.26
CA ALA A 121 3.27 -5.11 -12.23
C ALA A 121 4.73 -4.71 -11.93
N GLU A 122 5.47 -4.27 -12.94
CA GLU A 122 6.84 -3.76 -12.77
C GLU A 122 6.85 -2.43 -12.00
N LEU A 123 5.97 -1.49 -12.39
CA LEU A 123 5.77 -0.25 -11.65
C LEU A 123 5.41 -0.51 -10.18
N PHE A 124 4.52 -1.47 -9.94
CA PHE A 124 4.13 -1.86 -8.59
C PHE A 124 5.31 -2.43 -7.79
N ARG A 125 6.14 -3.29 -8.41
CA ARG A 125 7.34 -3.84 -7.78
C ARG A 125 8.29 -2.73 -7.34
N GLU A 126 8.52 -1.74 -8.19
CA GLU A 126 9.43 -0.64 -7.92
C GLU A 126 8.89 0.34 -6.85
N GLU A 127 7.62 0.75 -6.96
CA GLU A 127 7.05 1.74 -6.05
C GLU A 127 6.74 1.21 -4.64
N GLU A 128 6.49 -0.10 -4.50
CA GLU A 128 6.21 -0.75 -3.21
C GLU A 128 7.40 -1.53 -2.68
N ASP A 129 8.50 -1.56 -3.42
CA ASP A 129 9.71 -2.31 -3.07
C ASP A 129 9.40 -3.79 -2.79
N VAL A 130 8.68 -4.43 -3.74
CA VAL A 130 8.21 -5.81 -3.57
C VAL A 130 9.35 -6.79 -3.76
N GLU A 131 9.68 -7.51 -2.71
CA GLU A 131 10.78 -8.49 -2.67
C GLU A 131 10.34 -9.90 -3.08
N LEU A 132 9.04 -10.19 -3.00
CA LEU A 132 8.48 -11.48 -3.39
C LEU A 132 8.61 -11.71 -4.90
N THR A 133 8.72 -12.98 -5.31
CA THR A 133 8.64 -13.35 -6.73
C THR A 133 7.25 -13.00 -7.29
N ILE A 134 7.20 -12.01 -8.19
CA ILE A 134 5.96 -11.58 -8.85
C ILE A 134 5.70 -12.44 -10.08
N LEU A 135 4.54 -13.07 -10.11
CA LEU A 135 3.96 -13.79 -11.23
C LEU A 135 2.84 -12.96 -11.85
N VAL A 136 2.79 -12.88 -13.17
CA VAL A 136 1.74 -12.10 -13.87
C VAL A 136 0.66 -13.07 -14.35
N ASP A 137 -0.58 -12.93 -13.82
CA ASP A 137 -1.73 -13.70 -14.29
C ASP A 137 -2.11 -13.25 -15.72
N ASP A 138 -2.72 -14.14 -16.49
CA ASP A 138 -3.16 -13.78 -17.84
C ASP A 138 -4.22 -12.66 -17.86
N LEU A 139 -4.46 -12.13 -19.06
CA LEU A 139 -5.37 -11.00 -19.23
C LEU A 139 -6.82 -11.34 -18.80
N ASP A 140 -7.21 -12.60 -18.88
CA ASP A 140 -8.53 -13.08 -18.46
C ASP A 140 -8.60 -13.44 -16.97
N GLY A 141 -7.46 -13.47 -16.28
CA GLY A 141 -7.35 -13.76 -14.86
C GLY A 141 -7.71 -15.21 -14.53
N ARG A 142 -7.18 -16.15 -15.29
CA ARG A 142 -7.51 -17.58 -15.12
C ARG A 142 -7.13 -18.11 -13.75
N VAL A 143 -5.95 -17.73 -13.26
CA VAL A 143 -5.49 -18.16 -11.93
C VAL A 143 -6.30 -17.44 -10.85
N HIS A 144 -6.45 -16.13 -10.95
CA HIS A 144 -7.24 -15.35 -10.00
C HIS A 144 -8.69 -15.83 -9.88
N ARG A 145 -9.30 -16.27 -11.01
CA ARG A 145 -10.65 -16.86 -11.01
C ARG A 145 -10.72 -18.18 -10.25
N LYS A 146 -9.71 -19.04 -10.37
CA LYS A 146 -9.61 -20.31 -9.62
C LYS A 146 -9.45 -20.05 -8.11
N TYR A 147 -8.76 -18.98 -7.73
CA TYR A 147 -8.53 -18.58 -6.35
C TYR A 147 -9.54 -17.57 -5.79
N GLY A 148 -10.72 -17.44 -6.42
CA GLY A 148 -11.89 -16.77 -5.85
C GLY A 148 -12.07 -15.30 -6.19
N LYS A 149 -11.18 -14.68 -6.98
CA LYS A 149 -11.29 -13.29 -7.49
C LYS A 149 -11.37 -12.19 -6.43
N MET A 150 -10.94 -12.47 -5.19
CA MET A 150 -10.81 -11.44 -4.18
C MET A 150 -9.64 -10.51 -4.52
N PRO A 151 -9.70 -9.21 -4.19
CA PRO A 151 -8.66 -8.27 -4.60
C PRO A 151 -7.29 -8.53 -3.98
N ASN A 152 -7.24 -9.11 -2.78
CA ASN A 152 -6.01 -9.29 -2.03
C ASN A 152 -6.09 -10.49 -1.06
N PRO A 153 -6.31 -11.71 -1.55
CA PRO A 153 -6.26 -12.91 -0.71
C PRO A 153 -4.83 -13.45 -0.61
N THR A 154 -4.58 -14.24 0.43
CA THR A 154 -3.36 -15.05 0.54
C THR A 154 -3.72 -16.47 0.94
N TYR A 155 -3.04 -17.43 0.33
CA TYR A 155 -3.15 -18.85 0.61
C TYR A 155 -1.80 -19.36 1.12
N VAL A 156 -1.83 -20.17 2.17
CA VAL A 156 -0.71 -21.01 2.58
C VAL A 156 -1.00 -22.42 2.08
N ILE A 157 -0.14 -22.92 1.22
CA ILE A 157 -0.25 -24.22 0.58
C ILE A 157 0.86 -25.12 1.17
N ASP A 158 0.49 -26.27 1.68
CA ASP A 158 1.43 -27.22 2.27
C ASP A 158 2.22 -28.02 1.21
N LYS A 159 3.22 -28.75 1.64
CA LYS A 159 4.07 -29.60 0.77
C LYS A 159 3.25 -30.64 -0.01
N SER A 160 2.10 -31.07 0.48
CA SER A 160 1.22 -31.99 -0.27
C SER A 160 0.48 -31.31 -1.44
N GLY A 161 0.58 -29.99 -1.58
CA GLY A 161 -0.12 -29.17 -2.59
C GLY A 161 -1.55 -28.88 -2.20
N ARG A 162 -1.90 -28.91 -0.90
CA ARG A 162 -3.22 -28.56 -0.38
C ARG A 162 -3.18 -27.24 0.36
N VAL A 163 -4.33 -26.59 0.40
CA VAL A 163 -4.48 -25.35 1.17
C VAL A 163 -4.47 -25.70 2.66
N ALA A 164 -3.43 -25.28 3.37
CA ALA A 164 -3.33 -25.39 4.82
C ALA A 164 -4.10 -24.28 5.52
N PHE A 165 -4.04 -23.05 4.94
CA PHE A 165 -4.70 -21.87 5.46
C PHE A 165 -5.03 -20.89 4.33
N ARG A 166 -6.07 -20.05 4.51
CA ARG A 166 -6.34 -18.91 3.65
C ARG A 166 -6.74 -17.66 4.42
N SER A 167 -6.26 -16.52 3.97
CA SER A 167 -6.71 -15.20 4.38
C SER A 167 -7.43 -14.53 3.22
N LEU A 168 -8.69 -14.14 3.38
CA LEU A 168 -9.44 -13.47 2.31
C LEU A 168 -9.00 -12.02 2.10
N TRP A 169 -8.29 -11.47 3.09
CA TRP A 169 -7.63 -10.17 3.05
C TRP A 169 -6.25 -10.34 3.68
N THR A 170 -5.20 -10.11 2.91
CA THR A 170 -3.83 -10.35 3.35
C THR A 170 -3.47 -9.58 4.62
N ARG A 171 -3.01 -10.32 5.63
CA ARG A 171 -2.50 -9.80 6.89
C ARG A 171 -1.25 -10.59 7.27
N ALA A 172 -0.09 -9.98 7.15
CA ALA A 172 1.19 -10.66 7.35
C ALA A 172 1.31 -11.36 8.72
N SER A 173 0.88 -10.71 9.81
CA SER A 173 0.90 -11.33 11.14
C SER A 173 0.09 -12.62 11.25
N VAL A 174 -1.06 -12.70 10.57
CA VAL A 174 -1.89 -13.92 10.56
C VAL A 174 -1.30 -14.99 9.65
N ILE A 175 -0.63 -14.59 8.56
CA ILE A 175 0.12 -15.53 7.71
C ILE A 175 1.33 -16.09 8.46
N ALA A 176 2.04 -15.25 9.22
CA ALA A 176 3.16 -15.68 10.08
C ALA A 176 2.72 -16.74 11.09
N GLU A 177 1.63 -16.50 11.84
CA GLU A 177 1.05 -17.46 12.77
C GLU A 177 0.68 -18.78 12.08
N ALA A 178 0.07 -18.70 10.88
CA ALA A 178 -0.30 -19.87 10.10
C ALA A 178 0.94 -20.67 9.61
N MET A 179 1.97 -19.98 9.17
CA MET A 179 3.23 -20.62 8.73
C MET A 179 3.97 -21.28 9.89
N GLU A 180 4.03 -20.63 11.04
CA GLU A 180 4.63 -21.21 12.24
C GLU A 180 3.89 -22.48 12.69
N GLU A 181 2.56 -22.45 12.76
CA GLU A 181 1.74 -23.61 13.13
C GLU A 181 1.90 -24.76 12.11
N LEU A 182 1.88 -24.46 10.80
CA LEU A 182 2.08 -25.45 9.74
C LEU A 182 3.42 -26.15 9.89
N ARG A 183 4.52 -25.40 10.01
CA ARG A 183 5.88 -25.95 10.10
C ARG A 183 6.09 -26.75 11.38
N ASN A 184 5.58 -26.26 12.52
CA ASN A 184 5.63 -26.97 13.78
C ASN A 184 4.86 -28.30 13.71
N ALA A 185 3.70 -28.33 13.05
CA ALA A 185 2.94 -29.55 12.85
C ALA A 185 3.65 -30.55 11.92
N GLN A 186 4.24 -30.07 10.84
CA GLN A 186 5.02 -30.89 9.92
C GLN A 186 6.24 -31.53 10.60
N GLN A 187 6.98 -30.75 11.39
CA GLN A 187 8.15 -31.25 12.13
C GLN A 187 7.80 -32.26 13.23
N SER A 188 6.67 -32.04 13.93
CA SER A 188 6.29 -32.88 15.06
C SER A 188 5.56 -34.18 14.68
N ARG A 189 4.89 -34.22 13.50
CA ARG A 189 4.00 -35.29 13.08
C ARG A 189 4.47 -36.04 11.86
N ASP A 190 5.50 -35.53 11.16
CA ASP A 190 5.97 -36.07 9.86
C ASP A 190 4.81 -36.12 8.81
N GLU A 191 3.90 -35.15 8.88
CA GLU A 191 2.73 -35.05 8.00
C GLU A 191 2.93 -33.92 7.00
N GLU A 192 2.92 -34.24 5.71
CA GLU A 192 2.99 -33.21 4.64
C GLU A 192 1.70 -32.39 4.55
N HIS A 193 0.56 -32.98 4.92
CA HIS A 193 -0.75 -32.35 4.86
C HIS A 193 -1.21 -31.89 6.24
N VAL A 194 -1.31 -30.59 6.41
CA VAL A 194 -1.73 -29.95 7.66
C VAL A 194 -2.79 -28.88 7.39
N ILE A 195 -3.89 -28.95 8.12
CA ILE A 195 -4.84 -27.82 8.21
C ILE A 195 -4.52 -27.03 9.47
N VAL A 196 -4.11 -25.78 9.27
CA VAL A 196 -3.82 -24.84 10.36
C VAL A 196 -5.10 -24.56 11.16
N ARG A 197 -4.98 -24.40 12.46
CA ARG A 197 -6.12 -24.09 13.35
C ARG A 197 -6.89 -22.86 12.84
N GLY A 198 -8.21 -23.03 12.74
CA GLY A 198 -9.07 -22.01 12.15
C GLY A 198 -9.11 -22.01 10.63
N GLY A 199 -8.13 -22.56 9.92
CA GLY A 199 -8.08 -22.76 8.46
C GLY A 199 -8.30 -21.54 7.60
N GLU A 200 -9.14 -20.58 8.05
CA GLU A 200 -9.53 -19.40 7.27
C GLU A 200 -9.72 -18.16 8.15
N THR A 201 -9.28 -17.00 7.66
CA THR A 201 -9.69 -15.71 8.21
C THR A 201 -10.37 -14.82 7.16
N ARG A 202 -11.41 -14.12 7.59
CA ARG A 202 -12.13 -13.10 6.79
C ARG A 202 -11.90 -11.69 7.32
N ALA A 203 -11.07 -11.56 8.35
CA ALA A 203 -10.80 -10.29 9.01
C ALA A 203 -10.15 -9.29 8.04
N MET A 204 -10.85 -8.18 7.81
CA MET A 204 -10.43 -7.12 6.89
C MET A 204 -9.53 -6.12 7.62
N PRO A 205 -8.31 -5.85 7.15
CA PRO A 205 -7.40 -4.89 7.78
C PRO A 205 -7.77 -3.44 7.44
N MET A 206 -8.98 -3.01 7.81
CA MET A 206 -9.57 -1.72 7.42
C MET A 206 -8.69 -0.52 7.76
N THR A 207 -8.10 -0.49 8.96
CA THR A 207 -7.24 0.62 9.39
C THR A 207 -6.05 0.77 8.47
N TYR A 208 -5.35 -0.31 8.18
CA TYR A 208 -4.20 -0.30 7.27
C TYR A 208 -4.59 0.05 5.84
N ALA A 209 -5.71 -0.50 5.34
CA ALA A 209 -6.21 -0.17 4.01
C ALA A 209 -6.59 1.32 3.88
N ILE A 210 -7.21 1.91 4.91
CA ILE A 210 -7.51 3.34 4.95
C ILE A 210 -6.24 4.17 4.92
N LEU A 211 -5.24 3.85 5.74
CA LEU A 211 -3.98 4.59 5.83
C LEU A 211 -3.16 4.52 4.53
N ASN A 212 -3.27 3.44 3.78
CA ASN A 212 -2.58 3.24 2.50
C ASN A 212 -3.43 3.59 1.26
N SER A 213 -4.71 3.96 1.44
CA SER A 213 -5.63 4.22 0.33
C SER A 213 -5.15 5.34 -0.60
N HIS A 214 -4.48 6.37 -0.08
CA HIS A 214 -3.97 7.47 -0.88
C HIS A 214 -2.90 7.00 -1.88
N ARG A 215 -1.94 6.15 -1.46
CA ARG A 215 -0.87 5.62 -2.32
C ARG A 215 -1.44 4.81 -3.48
N ALA A 216 -2.27 3.83 -3.19
CA ALA A 216 -2.90 2.97 -4.19
C ALA A 216 -3.79 3.76 -5.17
N LEU A 217 -4.61 4.68 -4.66
CA LEU A 217 -5.53 5.46 -5.50
C LEU A 217 -4.79 6.52 -6.34
N GLU A 218 -3.73 7.12 -5.82
CA GLU A 218 -2.90 8.09 -6.56
C GLU A 218 -2.14 7.44 -7.73
N ARG A 219 -1.80 6.14 -7.64
CA ARG A 219 -1.31 5.34 -8.77
C ARG A 219 -2.35 5.19 -9.87
N GLY A 220 -3.60 4.93 -9.52
CA GLY A 220 -4.69 4.92 -10.49
C GLY A 220 -4.98 6.29 -11.10
N GLY A 221 -4.73 7.37 -10.36
CA GLY A 221 -4.93 8.75 -10.78
C GLY A 221 -6.25 9.36 -10.31
N VAL A 222 -6.59 10.54 -10.87
CA VAL A 222 -7.75 11.34 -10.44
C VAL A 222 -9.07 10.61 -10.62
N LYS A 223 -9.21 9.83 -11.70
CA LYS A 223 -10.41 9.00 -11.95
C LYS A 223 -10.59 7.97 -10.84
N ALA A 224 -9.55 7.23 -10.47
CA ALA A 224 -9.61 6.22 -9.41
C ALA A 224 -10.00 6.84 -8.06
N ILE A 225 -9.41 7.99 -7.71
CA ILE A 225 -9.74 8.75 -6.49
C ILE A 225 -11.22 9.19 -6.49
N ARG A 226 -11.70 9.73 -7.62
CA ARG A 226 -13.07 10.19 -7.75
C ARG A 226 -14.06 9.03 -7.60
N GLU A 227 -13.87 7.94 -8.34
CA GLU A 227 -14.74 6.76 -8.30
C GLU A 227 -14.77 6.11 -6.92
N PHE A 228 -13.63 6.03 -6.24
CA PHE A 228 -13.57 5.54 -4.85
C PHE A 228 -14.38 6.41 -3.90
N ARG A 229 -14.22 7.75 -3.99
CA ARG A 229 -14.93 8.71 -3.13
C ARG A 229 -16.44 8.74 -3.40
N GLU A 230 -16.84 8.62 -4.65
CA GLU A 230 -18.26 8.61 -5.06
C GLU A 230 -18.90 7.26 -4.78
N GLY A 231 -18.23 6.16 -5.11
CA GLY A 231 -18.74 4.80 -4.95
C GLY A 231 -18.95 4.39 -3.50
N LEU A 232 -18.14 4.91 -2.57
CA LEU A 232 -18.27 4.69 -1.12
C LEU A 232 -18.91 5.87 -0.38
N GLY A 233 -19.22 6.98 -1.05
CA GLY A 233 -19.84 8.16 -0.47
C GLY A 233 -19.01 8.83 0.65
N ARG A 234 -19.67 9.21 1.76
CA ARG A 234 -18.97 9.84 2.91
C ARG A 234 -17.83 9.00 3.48
N PRO A 235 -17.98 7.69 3.71
CA PRO A 235 -16.87 6.84 4.14
C PRO A 235 -15.66 6.86 3.21
N GLY A 236 -15.87 6.82 1.90
CA GLY A 236 -14.77 6.90 0.92
C GLY A 236 -14.02 8.23 0.94
N LYS A 237 -14.73 9.34 1.14
CA LYS A 237 -14.12 10.67 1.29
C LYS A 237 -13.26 10.74 2.56
N ILE A 238 -13.77 10.24 3.68
CA ILE A 238 -13.05 10.22 4.96
C ILE A 238 -11.83 9.29 4.85
N ALA A 239 -11.98 8.09 4.31
CA ALA A 239 -10.90 7.13 4.16
C ALA A 239 -9.74 7.68 3.32
N HIS A 240 -10.04 8.25 2.14
CA HIS A 240 -9.03 8.85 1.28
C HIS A 240 -8.32 10.04 1.96
N SER A 241 -9.06 10.92 2.63
CA SER A 241 -8.48 12.07 3.33
C SER A 241 -7.61 11.61 4.52
N ALA A 242 -8.09 10.66 5.32
CA ALA A 242 -7.30 10.06 6.41
C ALA A 242 -6.02 9.40 5.89
N GLY A 243 -6.11 8.61 4.81
CA GLY A 243 -4.95 8.00 4.17
C GLY A 243 -3.92 9.06 3.74
N ARG A 244 -4.36 10.12 3.09
CA ARG A 244 -3.48 11.17 2.58
C ARG A 244 -2.76 11.96 3.68
N TYR A 245 -3.47 12.34 4.75
CA TYR A 245 -2.92 13.23 5.78
C TYR A 245 -2.38 12.47 7.00
N VAL A 246 -3.05 11.40 7.42
CA VAL A 246 -2.67 10.64 8.62
C VAL A 246 -1.79 9.46 8.27
N GLY A 247 -1.98 8.84 7.10
CA GLY A 247 -1.22 7.68 6.66
C GLY A 247 0.29 7.86 6.75
N PRO A 248 0.89 8.91 6.15
CA PRO A 248 2.34 9.14 6.24
C PRO A 248 2.84 9.29 7.67
N MET A 249 2.03 9.87 8.57
CA MET A 249 2.39 10.08 9.97
C MET A 249 2.47 8.76 10.74
N VAL A 250 1.52 7.85 10.50
CA VAL A 250 1.44 6.57 11.21
C VAL A 250 2.41 5.55 10.63
N LEU A 251 2.54 5.52 9.29
CA LEU A 251 3.38 4.54 8.60
C LEU A 251 4.89 4.86 8.69
N ASN A 252 5.24 6.14 8.92
CA ASN A 252 6.63 6.61 9.04
C ASN A 252 6.80 7.55 10.23
N PRO A 253 6.64 7.10 11.49
CA PRO A 253 6.64 7.97 12.65
C PRO A 253 7.98 8.71 12.84
N GLY A 254 9.11 8.09 12.53
CA GLY A 254 10.43 8.73 12.62
C GLY A 254 10.59 9.92 11.67
N LYS A 255 10.16 9.78 10.40
CA LYS A 255 10.17 10.90 9.44
C LYS A 255 9.20 12.00 9.87
N THR A 256 8.05 11.64 10.41
CA THR A 256 7.03 12.58 10.88
C THR A 256 7.54 13.38 12.08
N MET A 257 8.20 12.75 13.05
CA MET A 257 8.80 13.43 14.20
C MET A 257 9.92 14.38 13.76
N ALA A 258 10.74 13.97 12.79
CA ALA A 258 11.78 14.84 12.22
C ALA A 258 11.20 16.08 11.54
N ILE A 259 10.13 15.91 10.73
CA ILE A 259 9.44 17.04 10.07
C ILE A 259 8.77 17.94 11.11
N ALA A 260 8.09 17.37 12.10
CA ALA A 260 7.45 18.13 13.17
C ALA A 260 8.48 18.92 14.00
N GLY A 261 9.63 18.31 14.30
CA GLY A 261 10.75 18.98 14.97
C GLY A 261 11.33 20.14 14.16
N LEU A 262 11.56 19.95 12.86
CA LEU A 262 12.01 21.01 11.96
C LEU A 262 10.98 22.14 11.84
N THR A 263 9.70 21.80 11.72
CA THR A 263 8.62 22.79 11.64
C THR A 263 8.53 23.60 12.94
N ALA A 264 8.62 22.96 14.09
CA ALA A 264 8.63 23.62 15.39
C ALA A 264 9.86 24.54 15.54
N ALA A 265 11.03 24.10 15.08
CA ALA A 265 12.25 24.90 15.11
C ALA A 265 12.15 26.15 14.22
N VAL A 266 11.59 26.00 13.01
CA VAL A 266 11.35 27.13 12.09
C VAL A 266 10.35 28.13 12.67
N ILE A 267 9.24 27.65 13.23
CA ILE A 267 8.22 28.52 13.87
C ILE A 267 8.84 29.23 15.08
N SER A 268 9.55 28.52 15.95
CA SER A 268 10.19 29.10 17.14
C SER A 268 11.30 30.10 16.77
N GLY A 269 12.09 29.78 15.74
CA GLY A 269 13.09 30.69 15.19
C GLY A 269 12.46 31.95 14.59
N GLY A 270 11.39 31.81 13.83
CA GLY A 270 10.65 32.93 13.26
C GLY A 270 10.04 33.84 14.33
N LEU A 271 9.45 33.25 15.38
CA LEU A 271 8.89 33.99 16.51
C LEU A 271 10.00 34.73 17.29
N TYR A 272 11.16 34.09 17.49
CA TYR A 272 12.30 34.71 18.17
C TYR A 272 12.86 35.90 17.37
N VAL A 273 13.03 35.75 16.05
CA VAL A 273 13.49 36.85 15.19
C VAL A 273 12.45 37.98 15.17
N GLY A 274 11.18 37.68 15.06
CA GLY A 274 10.10 38.67 15.12
C GLY A 274 10.07 39.44 16.44
N TRP A 275 10.25 38.75 17.57
CA TRP A 275 10.37 39.37 18.91
C TRP A 275 11.60 40.23 19.00
N ARG A 276 12.76 39.81 18.50
CA ARG A 276 14.00 40.65 18.49
C ARG A 276 13.83 41.90 17.65
N LEU A 277 13.24 41.79 16.47
CA LEU A 277 12.98 42.94 15.60
C LEU A 277 12.01 43.93 16.25
N ARG A 278 10.95 43.41 16.91
CA ARG A 278 10.00 44.27 17.66
C ARG A 278 10.67 44.95 18.83
N LYS A 279 11.51 44.26 19.60
CA LYS A 279 12.30 44.83 20.74
C LYS A 279 13.24 45.92 20.24
N ALA A 280 13.93 45.71 19.13
CA ALA A 280 14.83 46.70 18.53
C ALA A 280 14.08 47.96 18.05
N ARG A 281 12.86 47.83 17.52
CA ARG A 281 12.00 48.97 17.16
C ARG A 281 11.54 49.74 18.40
N LEU A 282 11.12 49.08 19.45
CA LEU A 282 10.72 49.72 20.71
C LEU A 282 11.87 50.46 21.39
N ASN A 283 13.10 49.90 21.39
CA ASN A 283 14.28 50.56 21.92
C ASN A 283 14.65 51.81 21.08
N ARG A 284 14.46 51.81 19.76
CA ARG A 284 14.71 53.01 18.93
C ARG A 284 13.68 54.12 19.17
N SER A 285 12.43 53.80 19.55
CA SER A 285 11.41 54.78 19.87
C SER A 285 11.55 55.40 21.27
N GLN A 286 12.39 54.85 22.11
CA GLN A 286 12.68 55.34 23.47
C GLN A 286 14.03 56.05 23.59
N ASP A 287 14.77 56.24 22.49
CA ASP A 287 16.02 56.99 22.48
C ASP A 287 15.74 58.50 22.42
N PRO A 288 15.90 59.25 23.53
CA PRO A 288 15.58 60.68 23.56
C PRO A 288 16.52 61.53 22.69
N TYR A 289 17.60 60.95 22.18
CA TYR A 289 18.57 61.68 21.34
C TYR A 289 18.29 61.58 19.83
N HIS A 290 17.19 60.95 19.40
CA HIS A 290 16.88 60.80 17.98
C HIS A 290 16.12 62.00 17.39
N PHE A 291 15.71 62.98 18.22
CA PHE A 291 15.01 64.23 17.79
C PHE A 291 15.92 65.44 17.73
N GLY A 292 17.23 65.31 17.95
CA GLY A 292 18.14 66.45 18.12
C GLY A 292 19.07 66.80 16.97
N ARG A 293 18.88 66.25 15.76
CA ARG A 293 19.83 66.50 14.66
C ARG A 293 19.17 67.08 13.37
N HIS A 294 18.13 67.89 13.52
CA HIS A 294 17.63 68.69 12.43
C HIS A 294 17.16 70.07 12.94
N ALA A 295 18.10 70.87 13.50
CA ALA A 295 17.97 72.27 13.66
C ALA A 295 19.34 72.85 13.95
N GLU A 296 20.03 73.29 12.93
CA GLU A 296 20.98 74.39 12.95
C GLU A 296 21.69 74.47 11.60
N VAL A 297 20.98 75.08 10.63
CA VAL A 297 21.61 75.84 9.58
C VAL A 297 20.97 77.23 9.74
N GLY A 298 21.51 78.04 10.61
CA GLY A 298 21.23 79.45 10.77
C GLY A 298 22.34 80.23 10.10
N GLU A 299 21.90 81.02 9.21
CA GLU A 299 22.44 82.30 8.80
C GLU A 299 23.62 82.84 9.61
N ASN A 300 24.59 83.35 8.90
CA ASN A 300 25.17 84.69 9.01
C ASN A 300 26.38 84.78 8.09
N ASP A 301 26.39 85.64 7.22
CA ASP A 301 26.43 87.09 7.07
C ASP A 301 27.76 87.54 6.55
N TYR A 302 27.64 88.28 5.49
CA TYR A 302 28.34 89.49 5.09
C TYR A 302 29.82 89.71 5.50
N ALA A 303 30.63 89.95 4.53
CA ALA A 303 31.11 91.34 4.24
C ALA A 303 32.40 91.24 3.38
N VAL A 304 32.32 91.86 2.26
CA VAL A 304 32.96 93.05 1.78
C VAL A 304 34.48 93.02 1.76
N GLY A 305 34.99 93.36 0.59
CA GLY A 305 36.15 94.21 0.51
C GLY A 305 37.18 93.94 -0.55
N ILE A 306 36.98 94.71 -1.63
CA ILE A 306 37.96 95.24 -2.58
C ILE A 306 38.47 94.28 -3.68
#